data_bfdb98b9f40e43f8e99246a937666a38
#
_entry.id   bfdb98b9f40e43f8e99246a937666a38
#
_cell.length_a   1.000
_cell.length_b   1.000
_cell.length_c   1.000
_cell.angle_alpha   90.00
_cell.angle_beta   90.00
_cell.angle_gamma   90.00
#
_symmetry.space_group_name_H-M   'P 1'
#
loop_
_entity.id
_entity.type
_entity.pdbx_description
1 polymer ?
#
loop_
_entity_poly.entity_id
_entity_poly.type
_entity_poly.pdbx_seq_one_letter_code
_entity_poly.pdbx_strand_id
1 'polypeptide(L)'
;VNIFSFSADFQEYRILDRFLNPLAEKTFLQNDIYLPKAATLGNNNIIWVYDESDFSIKGLNYLQNQLIQSQPLNLILATEQLNILDIKEYKNRVFIAVAGTGLFVLDNQANLLQKISIPDIQRISLFREMIFWIEDQKLLSYNMNTTEEYNWGEIPVKNTQFIHFGQEILVFQTPGKLQIFAIPQELKNLN
;
A
#
# COMPACT_ATOMS: atom_id res chain seq x y z
N VAL A 1 -5.69 -1.03 -17.06
CA VAL A 1 -4.73 -0.91 -15.94
C VAL A 1 -4.05 0.44 -16.05
N ASN A 2 -4.13 1.27 -15.02
CA ASN A 2 -3.44 2.54 -14.95
C ASN A 2 -2.14 2.35 -14.14
N ILE A 3 -1.12 3.11 -14.49
CA ILE A 3 0.14 3.18 -13.77
C ILE A 3 0.12 4.44 -12.94
N PHE A 4 0.32 4.31 -11.64
CA PHE A 4 0.39 5.42 -10.71
C PHE A 4 1.84 5.67 -10.31
N SER A 5 2.27 6.92 -10.44
CA SER A 5 3.56 7.39 -9.97
C SER A 5 3.35 8.54 -8.99
N PHE A 6 4.04 8.50 -7.88
CA PHE A 6 3.98 9.50 -6.83
C PHE A 6 5.40 9.90 -6.42
N SER A 7 5.61 11.19 -6.24
CA SER A 7 6.84 11.77 -5.69
C SER A 7 6.51 12.62 -4.47
N ALA A 8 6.97 12.21 -3.30
CA ALA A 8 6.81 12.98 -2.07
C ALA A 8 7.61 14.30 -2.13
N ASP A 9 8.82 14.26 -2.68
CA ASP A 9 9.72 15.43 -2.74
C ASP A 9 9.18 16.54 -3.65
N PHE A 10 8.57 16.15 -4.79
CA PHE A 10 7.96 17.11 -5.72
C PHE A 10 6.48 17.37 -5.40
N GLN A 11 5.90 16.61 -4.45
CA GLN A 11 4.48 16.70 -4.09
C GLN A 11 3.56 16.52 -5.30
N GLU A 12 3.93 15.61 -6.20
CA GLU A 12 3.26 15.39 -7.46
C GLU A 12 2.81 13.95 -7.61
N TYR A 13 1.77 13.76 -8.41
CA TYR A 13 1.39 12.45 -8.90
C TYR A 13 1.15 12.46 -10.40
N ARG A 14 1.36 11.28 -11.00
CA ARG A 14 1.05 11.01 -12.41
C ARG A 14 0.26 9.73 -12.52
N ILE A 15 -0.75 9.76 -13.37
CA ILE A 15 -1.50 8.59 -13.76
C ILE A 15 -1.30 8.40 -15.24
N LEU A 16 -0.79 7.25 -15.64
CA LEU A 16 -0.50 6.89 -17.01
C LEU A 16 -1.37 5.70 -17.41
N ASP A 17 -1.71 5.63 -18.70
CA ASP A 17 -2.31 4.42 -19.27
C ASP A 17 -1.26 3.31 -19.44
N ARG A 18 -1.69 2.16 -19.95
CA ARG A 18 -0.80 1.01 -20.24
C ARG A 18 0.27 1.28 -21.31
N PHE A 19 0.13 2.35 -22.08
CA PHE A 19 1.06 2.78 -23.12
C PHE A 19 1.94 3.94 -22.65
N LEU A 20 1.89 4.27 -21.35
CA LEU A 20 2.59 5.39 -20.69
C LEU A 20 2.12 6.78 -21.16
N ASN A 21 0.95 6.90 -21.78
CA ASN A 21 0.37 8.21 -22.03
C ASN A 21 -0.18 8.81 -20.73
N PRO A 22 0.06 10.11 -20.46
CA PRO A 22 -0.44 10.75 -19.25
C PRO A 22 -1.96 10.90 -19.30
N LEU A 23 -2.65 10.40 -18.29
CA LEU A 23 -4.07 10.60 -18.04
C LEU A 23 -4.30 11.75 -17.05
N ALA A 24 -3.42 11.91 -16.07
CA ALA A 24 -3.38 13.01 -15.13
C ALA A 24 -1.95 13.27 -14.67
N GLU A 25 -1.61 14.53 -14.50
CA GLU A 25 -0.34 15.00 -13.90
C GLU A 25 -0.65 16.27 -13.13
N LYS A 26 -0.51 16.25 -11.81
CA LYS A 26 -0.89 17.35 -10.92
C LYS A 26 -0.06 17.37 -9.66
N THR A 27 -0.04 18.54 -9.01
CA THR A 27 0.48 18.72 -7.67
C THR A 27 -0.61 18.52 -6.64
N PHE A 28 -0.28 17.93 -5.49
CA PHE A 28 -1.19 17.77 -4.38
C PHE A 28 -1.58 19.10 -3.72
N LEU A 29 -0.72 20.11 -3.84
CA LEU A 29 -0.94 21.44 -3.27
C LEU A 29 -2.25 22.10 -3.76
N GLN A 30 -2.68 21.79 -4.99
CA GLN A 30 -3.95 22.28 -5.55
C GLN A 30 -5.19 21.78 -4.79
N ASN A 31 -5.03 20.79 -3.93
CA ASN A 31 -6.10 20.15 -3.16
C ASN A 31 -5.86 20.25 -1.65
N ASP A 32 -5.12 21.26 -1.19
CA ASP A 32 -4.81 21.48 0.23
C ASP A 32 -4.13 20.28 0.90
N ILE A 33 -3.26 19.59 0.13
CA ILE A 33 -2.39 18.52 0.61
C ILE A 33 -0.96 19.03 0.55
N TYR A 34 -0.36 19.32 1.73
CA TYR A 34 0.88 20.10 1.80
C TYR A 34 2.14 19.26 1.98
N LEU A 35 2.06 18.13 2.72
CA LEU A 35 3.20 17.23 2.94
C LEU A 35 2.81 15.76 2.67
N PRO A 36 2.53 15.41 1.40
CA PRO A 36 2.20 14.05 1.04
C PRO A 36 3.40 13.12 1.25
N LYS A 37 3.29 12.15 2.14
CA LYS A 37 4.37 11.19 2.47
C LYS A 37 4.20 9.84 1.82
N ALA A 38 2.99 9.37 1.70
CA ALA A 38 2.65 8.11 1.06
C ALA A 38 1.34 8.26 0.30
N ALA A 39 1.25 7.62 -0.86
CA ALA A 39 0.04 7.66 -1.66
C ALA A 39 -0.15 6.37 -2.47
N THR A 40 -1.40 6.06 -2.79
CA THR A 40 -1.77 4.94 -3.66
C THR A 40 -2.98 5.31 -4.52
N LEU A 41 -2.99 4.78 -5.75
CA LEU A 41 -4.19 4.84 -6.59
C LEU A 41 -5.14 3.73 -6.15
N GLY A 42 -6.32 4.11 -5.76
CA GLY A 42 -7.40 3.21 -5.39
C GLY A 42 -8.47 3.07 -6.48
N ASN A 43 -9.57 2.44 -6.12
CA ASN A 43 -10.75 2.30 -6.97
C ASN A 43 -11.48 3.64 -7.15
N ASN A 44 -12.41 3.69 -8.13
CA ASN A 44 -13.31 4.83 -8.35
C ASN A 44 -12.59 6.17 -8.58
N ASN A 45 -11.38 6.13 -9.17
CA ASN A 45 -10.57 7.32 -9.45
C ASN A 45 -10.12 8.08 -8.20
N ILE A 46 -9.99 7.37 -7.07
CA ILE A 46 -9.55 7.96 -5.81
C ILE A 46 -8.06 7.71 -5.64
N ILE A 47 -7.31 8.75 -5.29
CA ILE A 47 -5.96 8.64 -4.75
C ILE A 47 -6.07 8.77 -3.23
N TRP A 48 -5.64 7.75 -2.52
CA TRP A 48 -5.44 7.82 -1.09
C TRP A 48 -4.04 8.37 -0.80
N VAL A 49 -3.97 9.40 0.04
CA VAL A 49 -2.71 10.05 0.40
C VAL A 49 -2.67 10.35 1.90
N TYR A 50 -1.53 10.06 2.52
CA TYR A 50 -1.25 10.53 3.86
C TYR A 50 -0.55 11.89 3.79
N ASP A 51 -1.18 12.89 4.38
CA ASP A 51 -0.64 14.24 4.54
C ASP A 51 -0.08 14.41 5.95
N GLU A 52 1.24 14.53 6.02
CA GLU A 52 1.94 14.69 7.30
C GLU A 52 1.72 16.09 7.91
N SER A 53 1.30 17.08 7.12
CA SER A 53 1.09 18.44 7.59
C SER A 53 -0.02 18.56 8.64
N ASP A 54 -1.02 17.69 8.55
CA ASP A 54 -2.17 17.63 9.45
C ASP A 54 -2.46 16.21 9.98
N PHE A 55 -1.53 15.26 9.73
CA PHE A 55 -1.64 13.85 10.14
C PHE A 55 -2.89 13.15 9.65
N SER A 56 -3.40 13.54 8.47
CA SER A 56 -4.63 12.99 7.92
C SER A 56 -4.41 12.00 6.77
N ILE A 57 -5.33 11.04 6.66
CA ILE A 57 -5.54 10.27 5.43
C ILE A 57 -6.60 10.99 4.61
N LYS A 58 -6.28 11.26 3.35
CA LYS A 58 -7.13 12.02 2.43
C LYS A 58 -7.46 11.18 1.20
N GLY A 59 -8.69 11.24 0.75
CA GLY A 59 -9.17 10.67 -0.51
C GLY A 59 -9.42 11.76 -1.55
N LEU A 60 -8.61 11.77 -2.61
CA LEU A 60 -8.69 12.74 -3.70
C LEU A 60 -9.27 12.07 -4.95
N ASN A 61 -10.41 12.53 -5.44
CA ASN A 61 -10.89 12.15 -6.77
C ASN A 61 -10.08 12.93 -7.83
N TYR A 62 -9.17 12.25 -8.51
CA TYR A 62 -8.24 12.89 -9.43
C TYR A 62 -8.89 13.38 -10.73
N LEU A 63 -10.02 12.80 -11.16
CA LEU A 63 -10.75 13.26 -12.33
C LEU A 63 -11.51 14.55 -12.06
N GLN A 64 -12.18 14.62 -10.90
CA GLN A 64 -12.94 15.80 -10.48
C GLN A 64 -12.04 16.86 -9.85
N ASN A 65 -10.80 16.50 -9.51
CA ASN A 65 -9.88 17.35 -8.76
C ASN A 65 -10.46 17.83 -7.43
N GLN A 66 -11.12 16.92 -6.72
CA GLN A 66 -11.85 17.24 -5.50
C GLN A 66 -11.44 16.30 -4.35
N LEU A 67 -11.16 16.89 -3.20
CA LEU A 67 -11.01 16.15 -1.95
C LEU A 67 -12.40 15.64 -1.52
N ILE A 68 -12.55 14.33 -1.43
CA ILE A 68 -13.82 13.67 -1.08
C ILE A 68 -13.84 13.15 0.34
N GLN A 69 -12.67 12.94 0.92
CA GLN A 69 -12.47 12.38 2.24
C GLN A 69 -11.26 12.98 2.92
N SER A 70 -11.37 13.28 4.21
CA SER A 70 -10.25 13.66 5.07
C SER A 70 -10.53 13.21 6.50
N GLN A 71 -9.61 12.42 7.06
CA GLN A 71 -9.74 11.89 8.42
C GLN A 71 -8.40 12.01 9.16
N PRO A 72 -8.38 12.53 10.39
CA PRO A 72 -7.17 12.63 11.21
C PRO A 72 -6.71 11.23 11.65
N LEU A 73 -5.63 10.77 11.06
CA LEU A 73 -5.15 9.39 11.25
C LEU A 73 -4.58 9.15 12.66
N ASN A 74 -3.98 10.16 13.28
CA ASN A 74 -3.50 10.10 14.64
C ASN A 74 -4.61 9.80 15.66
N LEU A 75 -5.82 10.33 15.44
CA LEU A 75 -6.99 10.03 16.28
C LEU A 75 -7.54 8.64 16.03
N ILE A 76 -7.64 8.24 14.76
CA ILE A 76 -8.15 6.91 14.38
C ILE A 76 -7.23 5.80 14.90
N LEU A 77 -5.91 5.98 14.79
CA LEU A 77 -4.94 4.98 15.19
C LEU A 77 -4.52 5.11 16.67
N ALA A 78 -5.00 6.13 17.37
CA ALA A 78 -4.69 6.43 18.77
C ALA A 78 -3.17 6.42 19.03
N THR A 79 -2.40 7.06 18.16
CA THR A 79 -0.94 7.17 18.28
C THR A 79 -0.48 8.58 17.92
N GLU A 80 0.49 9.09 18.68
CA GLU A 80 1.09 10.40 18.46
C GLU A 80 2.22 10.38 17.41
N GLN A 81 2.79 9.19 17.16
CA GLN A 81 3.88 9.03 16.21
C GLN A 81 3.41 8.18 15.02
N LEU A 82 3.25 8.84 13.89
CA LEU A 82 2.84 8.23 12.62
C LEU A 82 4.00 8.22 11.63
N ASN A 83 4.84 7.20 11.72
CA ASN A 83 5.83 6.95 10.68
C ASN A 83 5.22 5.98 9.64
N ILE A 84 4.52 6.56 8.66
CA ILE A 84 3.86 5.81 7.60
C ILE A 84 4.91 5.34 6.58
N LEU A 85 4.99 4.03 6.38
CA LEU A 85 5.94 3.38 5.46
C LEU A 85 5.33 3.13 4.09
N ASP A 86 4.05 2.74 4.04
CA ASP A 86 3.36 2.40 2.79
C ASP A 86 1.86 2.51 2.96
N ILE A 87 1.18 2.82 1.85
CA ILE A 87 -0.28 2.81 1.75
C ILE A 87 -0.67 2.03 0.50
N LYS A 88 -1.63 1.11 0.62
CA LYS A 88 -2.23 0.38 -0.50
C LYS A 88 -3.74 0.40 -0.39
N GLU A 89 -4.41 0.52 -1.52
CA GLU A 89 -5.83 0.20 -1.61
C GLU A 89 -6.01 -1.13 -2.32
N TYR A 90 -6.83 -1.98 -1.76
CA TYR A 90 -7.17 -3.27 -2.33
C TYR A 90 -8.56 -3.71 -1.87
N LYS A 91 -9.43 -4.07 -2.82
CA LYS A 91 -10.80 -4.53 -2.55
C LYS A 91 -11.60 -3.58 -1.65
N ASN A 92 -11.54 -2.28 -1.94
CA ASN A 92 -12.21 -1.22 -1.19
C ASN A 92 -11.77 -1.10 0.28
N ARG A 93 -10.56 -1.55 0.61
CA ARG A 93 -9.93 -1.35 1.92
C ARG A 93 -8.62 -0.62 1.72
N VAL A 94 -8.32 0.28 2.64
CA VAL A 94 -7.06 1.03 2.68
C VAL A 94 -6.17 0.42 3.73
N PHE A 95 -5.00 -0.04 3.33
CA PHE A 95 -4.00 -0.65 4.17
C PHE A 95 -2.89 0.36 4.43
N ILE A 96 -2.53 0.56 5.69
CA ILE A 96 -1.52 1.54 6.11
C ILE A 96 -0.48 0.83 6.97
N ALA A 97 0.76 0.77 6.48
CA ALA A 97 1.90 0.24 7.24
C ALA A 97 2.52 1.36 8.07
N VAL A 98 2.61 1.15 9.38
CA VAL A 98 3.18 2.10 10.35
C VAL A 98 4.38 1.45 11.02
N ALA A 99 5.54 2.09 10.93
CA ALA A 99 6.79 1.58 11.49
C ALA A 99 6.68 1.29 12.99
N GLY A 100 7.17 0.12 13.40
CA GLY A 100 7.19 -0.32 14.79
C GLY A 100 5.81 -0.61 15.40
N THR A 101 4.71 -0.44 14.62
CA THR A 101 3.35 -0.59 15.12
C THR A 101 2.60 -1.72 14.42
N GLY A 102 2.74 -1.84 13.10
CA GLY A 102 2.09 -2.84 12.29
C GLY A 102 1.25 -2.28 11.17
N LEU A 103 0.24 -3.04 10.76
CA LEU A 103 -0.64 -2.73 9.66
C LEU A 103 -2.04 -2.37 10.17
N PHE A 104 -2.57 -1.27 9.68
CA PHE A 104 -3.94 -0.85 9.92
C PHE A 104 -4.76 -1.00 8.65
N VAL A 105 -5.98 -1.49 8.81
CA VAL A 105 -6.94 -1.69 7.71
C VAL A 105 -8.12 -0.76 7.94
N LEU A 106 -8.37 0.11 6.98
CA LEU A 106 -9.50 1.04 6.99
C LEU A 106 -10.50 0.63 5.89
N ASP A 107 -11.76 1.01 6.05
CA ASP A 107 -12.73 0.96 4.96
C ASP A 107 -12.53 2.11 3.95
N ASN A 108 -13.39 2.17 2.95
CA ASN A 108 -13.37 3.23 1.93
C ASN A 108 -13.89 4.60 2.42
N GLN A 109 -14.29 4.70 3.70
CA GLN A 109 -14.64 5.94 4.39
C GLN A 109 -13.57 6.34 5.43
N ALA A 110 -12.43 5.63 5.41
CA ALA A 110 -11.33 5.77 6.36
C ALA A 110 -11.68 5.45 7.81
N ASN A 111 -12.72 4.62 8.07
CA ASN A 111 -12.97 4.08 9.40
C ASN A 111 -12.05 2.89 9.67
N LEU A 112 -11.49 2.79 10.87
CA LEU A 112 -10.65 1.66 11.27
C LEU A 112 -11.46 0.38 11.38
N LEU A 113 -11.08 -0.63 10.61
CA LEU A 113 -11.66 -1.97 10.64
C LEU A 113 -10.83 -2.91 11.53
N GLN A 114 -9.50 -2.87 11.37
CA GLN A 114 -8.62 -3.85 12.00
C GLN A 114 -7.20 -3.28 12.20
N LYS A 115 -6.54 -3.73 13.25
CA LYS A 115 -5.10 -3.61 13.45
C LYS A 115 -4.47 -4.99 13.43
N ILE A 116 -3.41 -5.18 12.65
CA ILE A 116 -2.63 -6.42 12.55
C ILE A 116 -1.22 -6.11 13.04
N SER A 117 -0.76 -6.84 14.04
CA SER A 117 0.55 -6.61 14.66
C SER A 117 1.65 -7.25 13.81
N ILE A 118 2.28 -6.45 12.96
CA ILE A 118 3.44 -6.82 12.14
C ILE A 118 4.48 -5.71 12.32
N PRO A 119 5.23 -5.68 13.43
CA PRO A 119 6.07 -4.53 13.79
C PRO A 119 7.16 -4.22 12.77
N ASP A 120 7.67 -5.23 12.08
CA ASP A 120 8.76 -5.10 11.10
C ASP A 120 8.28 -4.96 9.66
N ILE A 121 6.98 -4.69 9.44
CA ILE A 121 6.46 -4.48 8.09
C ILE A 121 7.14 -3.27 7.44
N GLN A 122 7.70 -3.46 6.25
CA GLN A 122 8.33 -2.39 5.47
C GLN A 122 7.45 -1.94 4.30
N ARG A 123 6.86 -2.90 3.62
CA ARG A 123 5.96 -2.69 2.49
C ARG A 123 4.81 -3.67 2.51
N ILE A 124 3.68 -3.21 1.99
CA ILE A 124 2.46 -4.02 1.89
C ILE A 124 2.46 -4.77 0.57
N SER A 125 2.37 -6.09 0.62
CA SER A 125 2.15 -6.93 -0.54
C SER A 125 0.84 -7.69 -0.37
N LEU A 126 -0.06 -7.54 -1.33
CA LEU A 126 -1.41 -8.10 -1.27
C LEU A 126 -1.61 -9.07 -2.45
N PHE A 127 -2.13 -10.24 -2.15
CA PHE A 127 -2.53 -11.19 -3.16
C PHE A 127 -3.75 -11.98 -2.66
N ARG A 128 -4.86 -11.91 -3.40
CA ARG A 128 -6.16 -12.46 -2.99
C ARG A 128 -6.62 -11.90 -1.62
N GLU A 129 -6.85 -12.78 -0.62
CA GLU A 129 -7.24 -12.39 0.75
C GLU A 129 -6.05 -12.38 1.72
N MET A 130 -4.82 -12.39 1.16
CA MET A 130 -3.61 -12.49 1.95
C MET A 130 -2.80 -11.20 1.92
N ILE A 131 -2.24 -10.87 3.08
CA ILE A 131 -1.22 -9.85 3.26
C ILE A 131 0.10 -10.58 3.42
N PHE A 132 1.12 -10.20 2.64
CA PHE A 132 2.44 -10.83 2.68
C PHE A 132 3.49 -9.82 3.12
N TRP A 133 4.46 -10.31 3.91
CA TRP A 133 5.66 -9.56 4.28
C TRP A 133 6.88 -10.48 4.37
N ILE A 134 8.04 -9.87 4.48
CA ILE A 134 9.31 -10.58 4.67
C ILE A 134 9.81 -10.28 6.08
N GLU A 135 10.15 -11.32 6.80
CA GLU A 135 10.80 -11.24 8.11
C GLU A 135 11.90 -12.30 8.18
N ASP A 136 13.11 -11.91 8.51
CA ASP A 136 14.28 -12.80 8.59
C ASP A 136 14.49 -13.69 7.34
N GLN A 137 14.33 -13.11 6.14
CA GLN A 137 14.41 -13.81 4.84
C GLN A 137 13.38 -14.95 4.67
N LYS A 138 12.31 -14.95 5.46
CA LYS A 138 11.16 -15.84 5.30
C LYS A 138 9.98 -15.08 4.74
N LEU A 139 9.19 -15.76 3.94
CA LEU A 139 7.90 -15.26 3.48
C LEU A 139 6.84 -15.62 4.51
N LEU A 140 6.21 -14.60 5.06
CA LEU A 140 5.09 -14.72 5.97
C LEU A 140 3.83 -14.16 5.34
N SER A 141 2.68 -14.61 5.78
CA SER A 141 1.41 -14.03 5.37
C SER A 141 0.35 -14.13 6.45
N TYR A 142 -0.64 -13.26 6.34
CA TYR A 142 -1.83 -13.19 7.16
C TYR A 142 -3.07 -13.27 6.28
N ASN A 143 -3.99 -14.17 6.59
CA ASN A 143 -5.27 -14.29 5.91
C ASN A 143 -6.30 -13.34 6.54
N MET A 144 -6.81 -12.41 5.76
CA MET A 144 -7.76 -11.39 6.22
C MET A 144 -9.14 -11.95 6.60
N ASN A 145 -9.49 -13.13 6.12
CA ASN A 145 -10.78 -13.77 6.41
C ASN A 145 -10.73 -14.70 7.61
N THR A 146 -9.66 -15.53 7.69
CA THR A 146 -9.52 -16.52 8.78
C THR A 146 -8.72 -16.01 9.96
N THR A 147 -8.01 -14.88 9.79
CA THR A 147 -7.07 -14.30 10.78
C THR A 147 -5.88 -15.18 11.12
N GLU A 148 -5.60 -16.16 10.27
CA GLU A 148 -4.48 -17.09 10.45
C GLU A 148 -3.21 -16.56 9.82
N GLU A 149 -2.08 -16.83 10.47
CA GLU A 149 -0.74 -16.55 9.96
C GLU A 149 -0.12 -17.80 9.36
N TYR A 150 0.63 -17.62 8.27
CA TYR A 150 1.31 -18.70 7.57
C TYR A 150 2.78 -18.35 7.37
N ASN A 151 3.63 -19.35 7.57
CA ASN A 151 5.06 -19.27 7.28
C ASN A 151 5.36 -20.15 6.05
N TRP A 152 5.72 -19.52 4.95
CA TRP A 152 6.02 -20.18 3.67
C TRP A 152 7.48 -20.63 3.54
N GLY A 153 8.28 -20.39 4.59
CA GLY A 153 9.70 -20.73 4.62
C GLY A 153 10.60 -19.65 4.00
N GLU A 154 11.84 -20.05 3.77
CA GLU A 154 12.86 -19.13 3.24
C GLU A 154 12.58 -18.75 1.79
N ILE A 155 12.76 -17.47 1.49
CA ILE A 155 12.65 -16.96 0.14
C ILE A 155 13.90 -17.30 -0.70
N PRO A 156 13.73 -17.67 -1.99
CA PRO A 156 14.84 -18.15 -2.82
C PRO A 156 15.86 -17.06 -3.19
N VAL A 157 15.53 -15.79 -2.94
CA VAL A 157 16.32 -14.63 -3.31
C VAL A 157 16.86 -13.93 -2.07
N LYS A 158 18.19 -13.99 -1.86
CA LYS A 158 18.84 -13.33 -0.73
C LYS A 158 18.75 -11.80 -0.86
N ASN A 159 18.68 -11.11 0.29
CA ASN A 159 18.58 -9.66 0.40
C ASN A 159 17.33 -9.09 -0.31
N THR A 160 16.25 -9.85 -0.37
CA THR A 160 14.97 -9.35 -0.84
C THR A 160 14.44 -8.28 0.11
N GLN A 161 14.11 -7.13 -0.46
CA GLN A 161 13.52 -6.01 0.27
C GLN A 161 12.00 -6.01 0.14
N PHE A 162 11.48 -6.35 -1.07
CA PHE A 162 10.06 -6.29 -1.38
C PHE A 162 9.64 -7.47 -2.22
N ILE A 163 8.35 -7.83 -2.08
CA ILE A 163 7.67 -8.81 -2.92
C ILE A 163 6.50 -8.12 -3.60
N HIS A 164 6.31 -8.41 -4.88
CA HIS A 164 5.17 -7.92 -5.65
C HIS A 164 4.46 -9.10 -6.30
N PHE A 165 3.17 -9.17 -6.11
CA PHE A 165 2.31 -10.16 -6.75
C PHE A 165 1.60 -9.55 -7.95
N GLY A 166 1.78 -10.17 -9.12
CA GLY A 166 0.95 -9.95 -10.29
C GLY A 166 -0.14 -11.01 -10.38
N GLN A 167 -0.77 -11.15 -11.55
CA GLN A 167 -1.78 -12.19 -11.76
C GLN A 167 -1.18 -13.61 -11.78
N GLU A 168 -0.04 -13.77 -12.47
CA GLU A 168 0.64 -15.05 -12.70
C GLU A 168 2.10 -15.04 -12.23
N ILE A 169 2.61 -13.90 -11.79
CA ILE A 169 4.02 -13.72 -11.46
C ILE A 169 4.21 -13.22 -10.05
N LEU A 170 5.32 -13.62 -9.47
CA LEU A 170 5.85 -13.17 -8.20
C LEU A 170 7.20 -12.50 -8.46
N VAL A 171 7.37 -11.27 -8.03
CA VAL A 171 8.59 -10.50 -8.24
C VAL A 171 9.27 -10.24 -6.90
N PHE A 172 10.53 -10.67 -6.78
CA PHE A 172 11.39 -10.31 -5.67
C PHE A 172 12.26 -9.12 -6.07
N GLN A 173 12.21 -8.08 -5.29
CA GLN A 173 13.03 -6.89 -5.46
C GLN A 173 14.18 -6.88 -4.47
N THR A 174 15.39 -6.78 -4.99
CA THR A 174 16.62 -6.55 -4.21
C THR A 174 17.23 -5.22 -4.63
N PRO A 175 18.25 -4.68 -3.94
CA PRO A 175 18.96 -3.50 -4.42
C PRO A 175 19.46 -3.68 -5.86
N GLY A 176 18.96 -2.85 -6.77
CA GLY A 176 19.35 -2.82 -8.18
C GLY A 176 18.91 -4.00 -9.05
N LYS A 177 18.08 -4.95 -8.55
CA LYS A 177 17.67 -6.12 -9.32
C LYS A 177 16.23 -6.54 -9.03
N LEU A 178 15.51 -6.93 -10.10
CA LEU A 178 14.23 -7.60 -10.03
C LEU A 178 14.38 -9.06 -10.49
N GLN A 179 13.82 -10.00 -9.74
CA GLN A 179 13.78 -11.41 -10.12
C GLN A 179 12.33 -11.86 -10.20
N ILE A 180 11.95 -12.41 -11.35
CA ILE A 180 10.57 -12.75 -11.69
C ILE A 180 10.42 -14.27 -11.68
N PHE A 181 9.42 -14.77 -11.00
CA PHE A 181 9.05 -16.18 -10.88
C PHE A 181 7.58 -16.37 -11.21
N ALA A 182 7.20 -17.56 -11.61
CA ALA A 182 5.80 -17.95 -11.59
C ALA A 182 5.30 -18.06 -10.14
N ILE A 183 4.04 -17.70 -9.90
CA ILE A 183 3.45 -17.90 -8.58
C ILE A 183 3.36 -19.41 -8.29
N PRO A 184 3.88 -19.89 -7.15
CA PRO A 184 3.76 -21.28 -6.73
C PRO A 184 2.31 -21.76 -6.70
N GLN A 185 2.08 -23.04 -7.00
CA GLN A 185 0.72 -23.59 -7.07
C GLN A 185 0.02 -23.53 -5.71
N GLU A 186 0.77 -23.68 -4.63
CA GLU A 186 0.27 -23.59 -3.25
C GLU A 186 -0.35 -22.21 -2.98
N LEU A 187 0.31 -21.15 -3.41
CA LEU A 187 -0.20 -19.77 -3.31
C LEU A 187 -1.39 -19.50 -4.25
N LYS A 188 -1.44 -20.19 -5.39
CA LYS A 188 -2.58 -20.10 -6.32
C LYS A 188 -3.85 -20.76 -5.76
N ASN A 189 -3.72 -21.71 -4.86
CA ASN A 189 -4.84 -22.45 -4.28
C ASN A 189 -5.39 -21.81 -2.99
N LEU A 190 -4.83 -20.71 -2.53
CA LEU A 190 -5.39 -19.95 -1.40
C LEU A 190 -6.77 -19.38 -1.74
N ASN A 191 -7.76 -19.71 -0.97
CA ASN A 191 -9.13 -19.20 -1.09
C ASN A 191 -9.40 -18.08 -0.09
#